data_4c430a1835c7d53501c0c396fdc99867
#
_entry.id   4c430a1835c7d53501c0c396fdc99867
#
_cell.length_a   1.000
_cell.length_b   1.000
_cell.length_c   1.000
_cell.angle_alpha   90.00
_cell.angle_beta   90.00
_cell.angle_gamma   90.00
#
_symmetry.space_group_name_H-M   'P 1'
#
loop_
_entity.id
_entity.type
_entity.pdbx_description
1 polymer ?
#
loop_
_entity_poly.entity_id
_entity_poly.type
_entity_poly.pdbx_seq_one_letter_code
_entity_poly.pdbx_strand_id
1 'polypeptide(L)'
;MADKDGLKVAKDYHTDVPFGNQGSFHVKGANNTDWGMKRHLSNIFDPVSGNTVMFAFDHGYFMGSTAGLERLDLVIPKLQEQVDVFMGTRGAIRTCVSPTYKKGIALRVTSGSSMINDDLSHECLAVDVEDAIRMNADCMAVQTFIGADGQLSSIDNLSRCINAGMRYSIPTPVSYTHLRAHEA
;
A
#
# COMPACT_ATOMS: atom_id res chain seq x y z
N MET A 1 -39.05 -4.50 -21.39
CA MET A 1 -39.83 -3.61 -22.28
C MET A 1 -40.80 -4.48 -23.06
N ALA A 2 -42.09 -4.24 -23.01
CA ALA A 2 -43.02 -4.97 -23.88
C ALA A 2 -42.76 -4.48 -25.30
N ASP A 3 -42.65 -5.41 -26.23
CA ASP A 3 -42.51 -5.10 -27.63
C ASP A 3 -43.79 -4.43 -28.15
N LYS A 4 -43.69 -3.68 -29.24
CA LYS A 4 -44.80 -2.89 -29.82
C LYS A 4 -46.02 -3.72 -30.20
N ASP A 5 -45.87 -5.01 -30.39
CA ASP A 5 -46.92 -5.93 -30.84
C ASP A 5 -47.58 -6.70 -29.66
N GLY A 6 -47.22 -6.36 -28.40
CA GLY A 6 -47.76 -6.99 -27.20
C GLY A 6 -47.30 -8.42 -26.96
N LEU A 7 -46.36 -8.92 -27.75
CA LEU A 7 -45.73 -10.20 -27.54
C LEU A 7 -44.67 -10.08 -26.44
N LYS A 8 -44.89 -10.73 -25.33
CA LYS A 8 -43.85 -10.88 -24.30
C LYS A 8 -42.82 -11.90 -24.78
N VAL A 9 -41.84 -11.44 -25.53
CA VAL A 9 -40.65 -12.26 -25.77
C VAL A 9 -39.87 -12.36 -24.49
N ALA A 10 -39.72 -13.55 -23.94
CA ALA A 10 -38.85 -13.79 -22.82
C ALA A 10 -37.43 -13.43 -23.24
N LYS A 11 -36.87 -12.38 -22.63
CA LYS A 11 -35.49 -12.01 -22.88
C LYS A 11 -34.61 -13.12 -22.31
N ASP A 12 -33.74 -13.66 -23.13
CA ASP A 12 -32.69 -14.58 -22.66
C ASP A 12 -31.69 -13.81 -21.87
N TYR A 13 -31.57 -14.11 -20.57
CA TYR A 13 -30.59 -13.52 -19.65
C TYR A 13 -29.36 -14.40 -19.48
N HIS A 14 -29.27 -15.48 -20.27
CA HIS A 14 -28.14 -16.42 -20.19
C HIS A 14 -27.88 -16.96 -18.77
N THR A 15 -28.95 -17.25 -18.04
CA THR A 15 -28.85 -17.74 -16.65
C THR A 15 -28.30 -19.16 -16.57
N ASP A 16 -28.27 -19.86 -17.70
CA ASP A 16 -27.64 -21.17 -17.89
C ASP A 16 -26.12 -21.10 -18.11
N VAL A 17 -25.58 -19.91 -18.42
CA VAL A 17 -24.16 -19.70 -18.61
C VAL A 17 -23.49 -19.58 -17.23
N PRO A 18 -22.45 -20.40 -16.92
CA PRO A 18 -21.72 -20.32 -15.69
C PRO A 18 -21.15 -18.91 -15.47
N PHE A 19 -21.11 -18.49 -14.22
CA PHE A 19 -20.51 -17.21 -13.84
C PHE A 19 -19.08 -17.12 -14.38
N GLY A 20 -18.74 -16.03 -15.03
CA GLY A 20 -17.40 -15.81 -15.56
C GLY A 20 -16.33 -15.99 -14.46
N ASN A 21 -15.29 -16.73 -14.79
CA ASN A 21 -14.21 -16.98 -13.85
C ASN A 21 -13.51 -15.65 -13.53
N GLN A 22 -13.78 -15.11 -12.34
CA GLN A 22 -12.94 -14.07 -11.76
C GLN A 22 -11.67 -14.77 -11.28
N GLY A 23 -10.57 -14.59 -12.00
CA GLY A 23 -9.30 -15.21 -11.69
C GLY A 23 -8.95 -15.10 -10.21
N SER A 24 -8.39 -16.15 -9.65
CA SER A 24 -7.92 -16.16 -8.26
C SER A 24 -6.77 -15.15 -8.10
N PHE A 25 -6.76 -14.41 -7.00
CA PHE A 25 -5.66 -13.51 -6.69
C PHE A 25 -4.47 -14.31 -6.16
N HIS A 26 -3.26 -14.05 -6.65
CA HIS A 26 -2.07 -14.87 -6.31
C HIS A 26 -1.52 -14.63 -4.89
N VAL A 27 -1.90 -13.54 -4.23
CA VAL A 27 -1.48 -13.29 -2.85
C VAL A 27 -2.22 -14.23 -1.91
N LYS A 28 -1.48 -15.01 -1.14
CA LYS A 28 -2.02 -16.01 -0.21
C LYS A 28 -3.00 -15.36 0.77
N GLY A 29 -4.21 -15.89 0.85
CA GLY A 29 -5.28 -15.39 1.73
C GLY A 29 -6.11 -14.24 1.14
N ALA A 30 -5.67 -13.58 0.07
CA ALA A 30 -6.37 -12.42 -0.50
C ALA A 30 -7.70 -12.80 -1.20
N ASN A 31 -7.91 -14.06 -1.55
CA ASN A 31 -9.17 -14.50 -2.18
C ASN A 31 -10.40 -14.33 -1.27
N ASN A 32 -10.20 -14.32 0.06
CA ASN A 32 -11.27 -14.19 1.05
C ASN A 32 -11.49 -12.74 1.52
N THR A 33 -10.75 -11.78 0.97
CA THR A 33 -10.93 -10.35 1.28
C THR A 33 -12.06 -9.75 0.46
N ASP A 34 -12.54 -8.58 0.88
CA ASP A 34 -13.55 -7.82 0.14
C ASP A 34 -13.01 -7.31 -1.21
N TRP A 35 -13.93 -6.85 -2.06
CA TRP A 35 -13.57 -6.39 -3.40
C TRP A 35 -12.63 -5.18 -3.40
N GLY A 36 -12.84 -4.23 -2.46
CA GLY A 36 -11.99 -3.04 -2.33
C GLY A 36 -10.54 -3.40 -2.00
N MET A 37 -10.35 -4.29 -1.03
CA MET A 37 -9.03 -4.81 -0.68
C MET A 37 -8.34 -5.48 -1.88
N LYS A 38 -9.07 -6.33 -2.62
CA LYS A 38 -8.55 -6.96 -3.85
C LYS A 38 -8.16 -5.93 -4.91
N ARG A 39 -8.95 -4.86 -5.05
CA ARG A 39 -8.68 -3.79 -6.01
C ARG A 39 -7.39 -3.05 -5.69
N HIS A 40 -7.16 -2.70 -4.42
CA HIS A 40 -5.91 -2.09 -3.98
C HIS A 40 -4.73 -3.04 -4.15
N LEU A 41 -4.89 -4.31 -3.73
CA LEU A 41 -3.84 -5.32 -3.93
C LEU A 41 -3.48 -5.54 -5.41
N SER A 42 -4.45 -5.42 -6.33
CA SER A 42 -4.18 -5.54 -7.77
C SER A 42 -3.43 -4.35 -8.38
N ASN A 43 -3.39 -3.21 -7.68
CA ASN A 43 -2.53 -2.08 -8.04
C ASN A 43 -1.10 -2.25 -7.51
N ILE A 44 -0.91 -3.10 -6.51
CA ILE A 44 0.39 -3.39 -5.89
C ILE A 44 1.05 -4.59 -6.58
N PHE A 45 0.31 -5.67 -6.78
CA PHE A 45 0.81 -6.91 -7.35
C PHE A 45 0.24 -7.12 -8.75
N ASP A 46 1.08 -7.48 -9.68
CA ASP A 46 0.62 -7.90 -11.00
C ASP A 46 -0.33 -9.10 -10.86
N PRO A 47 -1.57 -9.02 -11.37
CA PRO A 47 -2.58 -10.05 -11.13
C PRO A 47 -2.30 -11.39 -11.85
N VAL A 48 -1.36 -11.42 -12.77
CA VAL A 48 -0.99 -12.63 -13.51
C VAL A 48 0.21 -13.32 -12.86
N SER A 49 1.27 -12.57 -12.60
CA SER A 49 2.51 -13.13 -12.03
C SER A 49 2.52 -13.14 -10.49
N GLY A 50 1.73 -12.29 -9.85
CA GLY A 50 1.75 -12.08 -8.39
C GLY A 50 2.97 -11.32 -7.88
N ASN A 51 3.82 -10.80 -8.78
CA ASN A 51 5.03 -10.07 -8.43
C ASN A 51 4.79 -8.56 -8.37
N THR A 52 5.71 -7.86 -7.72
CA THR A 52 5.75 -6.39 -7.67
C THR A 52 7.19 -5.90 -7.53
N VAL A 53 7.47 -4.77 -8.12
CA VAL A 53 8.70 -3.99 -7.90
C VAL A 53 8.29 -2.70 -7.19
N MET A 54 8.62 -2.60 -5.90
CA MET A 54 8.31 -1.42 -5.09
C MET A 54 9.55 -0.59 -4.87
N PHE A 55 9.50 0.68 -5.24
CA PHE A 55 10.57 1.64 -5.00
C PHE A 55 10.28 2.47 -3.75
N ALA A 56 11.06 2.23 -2.69
CA ALA A 56 10.96 2.96 -1.43
C ALA A 56 11.95 4.14 -1.42
N PHE A 57 11.45 5.35 -1.13
CA PHE A 57 12.23 6.58 -1.05
C PHE A 57 11.91 7.42 0.20
N ASP A 58 11.45 6.76 1.26
CA ASP A 58 11.13 7.38 2.54
C ASP A 58 12.34 7.54 3.46
N HIS A 59 13.50 6.99 3.12
CA HIS A 59 14.69 6.96 3.96
C HIS A 59 15.18 8.34 4.41
N GLY A 60 15.03 9.35 3.55
CA GLY A 60 15.54 10.70 3.82
C GLY A 60 14.95 11.38 5.06
N TYR A 61 13.74 10.97 5.50
CA TYR A 61 13.11 11.61 6.65
C TYR A 61 13.78 11.20 8.00
N PHE A 62 14.35 10.01 8.06
CA PHE A 62 14.96 9.50 9.31
C PHE A 62 16.47 9.26 9.22
N MET A 63 17.00 9.05 8.01
CA MET A 63 18.43 8.83 7.78
C MET A 63 19.16 10.09 7.27
N GLY A 64 18.45 11.18 7.00
CA GLY A 64 19.02 12.36 6.36
C GLY A 64 19.28 12.12 4.86
N SER A 65 20.31 12.79 4.32
CA SER A 65 20.66 12.65 2.92
C SER A 65 21.20 11.26 2.62
N THR A 66 20.51 10.53 1.74
CA THR A 66 20.89 9.19 1.29
C THR A 66 21.36 9.25 -0.16
N ALA A 67 22.51 8.64 -0.44
CA ALA A 67 23.13 8.66 -1.76
C ALA A 67 22.18 8.16 -2.85
N GLY A 68 21.98 8.98 -3.87
CA GLY A 68 21.08 8.71 -4.99
C GLY A 68 19.62 9.08 -4.77
N LEU A 69 19.23 9.53 -3.57
CA LEU A 69 17.87 9.97 -3.24
C LEU A 69 17.78 11.45 -2.82
N GLU A 70 18.84 12.23 -3.03
CA GLU A 70 18.90 13.64 -2.64
C GLU A 70 17.92 14.51 -3.44
N ARG A 71 17.64 14.09 -4.67
CA ARG A 71 16.78 14.80 -5.61
C ARG A 71 15.72 13.86 -6.17
N LEU A 72 14.72 13.55 -5.34
CA LEU A 72 13.62 12.65 -5.71
C LEU A 72 12.85 13.12 -6.96
N ASP A 73 12.74 14.42 -7.14
CA ASP A 73 12.13 15.04 -8.31
C ASP A 73 12.86 14.72 -9.63
N LEU A 74 14.15 14.37 -9.57
CA LEU A 74 14.94 13.94 -10.72
C LEU A 74 15.02 12.41 -10.87
N VAL A 75 14.93 11.69 -9.76
CA VAL A 75 15.08 10.22 -9.73
C VAL A 75 13.78 9.53 -10.13
N ILE A 76 12.67 9.92 -9.51
CA ILE A 76 11.36 9.28 -9.71
C ILE A 76 10.92 9.24 -11.18
N PRO A 77 11.02 10.36 -11.96
CA PRO A 77 10.62 10.30 -13.37
C PRO A 77 11.42 9.32 -14.22
N LYS A 78 12.67 9.05 -13.85
CA LYS A 78 13.54 8.11 -14.58
C LYS A 78 13.22 6.64 -14.28
N LEU A 79 12.65 6.37 -13.11
CA LEU A 79 12.36 5.01 -12.63
C LEU A 79 10.91 4.59 -12.86
N GLN A 80 10.03 5.49 -13.28
CA GLN A 80 8.59 5.21 -13.38
C GLN A 80 8.23 3.99 -14.23
N GLU A 81 9.02 3.71 -15.28
CA GLU A 81 8.76 2.57 -16.15
C GLU A 81 9.26 1.23 -15.58
N GLN A 82 10.15 1.27 -14.60
CA GLN A 82 10.79 0.10 -14.01
C GLN A 82 10.15 -0.35 -12.69
N VAL A 83 9.20 0.41 -12.18
CA VAL A 83 8.54 0.13 -10.89
C VAL A 83 7.04 -0.02 -11.05
N ASP A 84 6.45 -0.83 -10.18
CA ASP A 84 4.99 -1.01 -10.10
C ASP A 84 4.40 -0.13 -9.01
N VAL A 85 5.14 0.11 -7.94
CA VAL A 85 4.68 0.83 -6.75
C VAL A 85 5.70 1.84 -6.26
N PHE A 86 5.25 3.04 -5.96
CA PHE A 86 6.03 4.06 -5.28
C PHE A 86 5.71 4.07 -3.79
N MET A 87 6.73 3.88 -2.94
CA MET A 87 6.60 3.93 -1.49
C MET A 87 7.33 5.14 -0.92
N GLY A 88 6.62 6.00 -0.22
CA GLY A 88 7.21 7.20 0.35
C GLY A 88 6.35 7.89 1.39
N THR A 89 6.90 8.96 1.95
CA THR A 89 6.17 9.83 2.87
C THR A 89 5.14 10.67 2.11
N ARG A 90 4.12 11.15 2.81
CA ARG A 90 3.07 12.02 2.27
C ARG A 90 3.63 13.23 1.49
N GLY A 91 4.63 13.88 2.07
CA GLY A 91 5.27 15.05 1.44
C GLY A 91 6.00 14.70 0.16
N ALA A 92 6.83 13.66 0.18
CA ALA A 92 7.60 13.22 -0.97
C ALA A 92 6.71 12.75 -2.14
N ILE A 93 5.66 11.98 -1.84
CA ILE A 93 4.71 11.54 -2.88
C ILE A 93 4.03 12.75 -3.53
N ARG A 94 3.49 13.68 -2.74
CA ARG A 94 2.79 14.86 -3.27
C ARG A 94 3.65 15.78 -4.11
N THR A 95 4.94 15.83 -3.84
CA THR A 95 5.86 16.78 -4.50
C THR A 95 6.67 16.18 -5.65
N CYS A 96 6.93 14.86 -5.61
CA CYS A 96 7.86 14.22 -6.53
C CYS A 96 7.23 13.17 -7.43
N VAL A 97 6.06 12.60 -7.05
CA VAL A 97 5.35 11.61 -7.87
C VAL A 97 4.27 12.31 -8.68
N SER A 98 4.33 12.20 -10.01
CA SER A 98 3.28 12.76 -10.84
C SER A 98 1.96 12.01 -10.66
N PRO A 99 0.83 12.69 -10.46
CA PRO A 99 -0.49 12.04 -10.37
C PRO A 99 -0.92 11.36 -11.67
N THR A 100 -0.20 11.61 -12.78
CA THR A 100 -0.45 10.94 -14.05
C THR A 100 0.22 9.58 -14.17
N TYR A 101 1.13 9.24 -13.27
CA TYR A 101 1.74 7.92 -13.23
C TYR A 101 0.71 6.93 -12.68
N LYS A 102 0.29 5.98 -13.54
CA LYS A 102 -0.66 4.94 -13.18
C LYS A 102 0.05 3.80 -12.45
N LYS A 103 0.64 4.12 -11.31
CA LYS A 103 1.41 3.20 -10.47
C LYS A 103 0.76 3.10 -9.10
N GLY A 104 0.96 1.98 -8.42
CA GLY A 104 0.52 1.81 -7.05
C GLY A 104 1.20 2.80 -6.11
N ILE A 105 0.49 3.23 -5.08
CA ILE A 105 0.99 4.15 -4.05
C ILE A 105 0.99 3.46 -2.70
N ALA A 106 2.17 3.25 -2.14
CA ALA A 106 2.36 2.81 -0.76
C ALA A 106 2.70 4.03 0.12
N LEU A 107 1.74 4.45 0.92
CA LEU A 107 1.91 5.62 1.77
C LEU A 107 2.53 5.23 3.11
N ARG A 108 3.74 5.73 3.43
CA ARG A 108 4.31 5.60 4.77
C ARG A 108 3.48 6.40 5.76
N VAL A 109 2.90 5.73 6.75
CA VAL A 109 2.00 6.37 7.74
C VAL A 109 2.60 6.52 9.12
N THR A 110 3.70 5.82 9.42
CA THR A 110 4.44 6.01 10.68
C THR A 110 5.63 6.93 10.50
N SER A 111 5.93 7.70 11.53
CA SER A 111 7.06 8.62 11.58
C SER A 111 7.41 8.97 13.03
N GLY A 112 8.57 9.57 13.24
CA GLY A 112 9.05 10.02 14.55
C GLY A 112 10.53 9.76 14.76
N SER A 113 11.09 8.82 14.02
CA SER A 113 12.52 8.52 14.09
C SER A 113 13.36 9.64 13.49
N SER A 114 14.56 9.81 14.02
CA SER A 114 15.54 10.78 13.53
C SER A 114 16.96 10.25 13.72
N MET A 115 17.81 10.46 12.74
CA MET A 115 19.24 10.13 12.82
C MET A 115 19.99 10.84 13.97
N ILE A 116 19.36 11.82 14.60
CA ILE A 116 19.92 12.54 15.75
C ILE A 116 19.70 11.75 17.05
N ASN A 117 18.74 10.82 17.06
CA ASN A 117 18.47 9.94 18.20
C ASN A 117 19.26 8.64 18.08
N ASP A 118 19.73 8.13 19.22
CA ASP A 118 20.40 6.83 19.29
C ASP A 118 19.43 5.67 19.04
N ASP A 119 18.16 5.83 19.44
CA ASP A 119 17.09 4.86 19.22
C ASP A 119 16.11 5.37 18.15
N LEU A 120 16.01 4.63 17.06
CA LEU A 120 15.10 4.93 15.95
C LEU A 120 13.74 4.23 16.05
N SER A 121 13.49 3.49 17.14
CA SER A 121 12.32 2.62 17.25
C SER A 121 11.03 3.34 17.69
N HIS A 122 11.14 4.57 18.16
CA HIS A 122 10.00 5.36 18.63
C HIS A 122 9.31 6.10 17.51
N GLU A 123 8.32 5.45 16.91
CA GLU A 123 7.45 6.04 15.89
C GLU A 123 6.00 6.13 16.35
N CYS A 124 5.26 7.06 15.77
CA CYS A 124 3.80 7.17 15.92
C CYS A 124 3.10 7.19 14.56
N LEU A 125 1.78 7.01 14.55
CA LEU A 125 0.98 7.26 13.36
C LEU A 125 0.95 8.77 13.09
N ALA A 126 1.59 9.19 12.01
CA ALA A 126 1.73 10.58 11.59
C ALA A 126 0.81 10.94 10.42
N VAL A 127 0.13 9.96 9.85
CA VAL A 127 -0.83 10.14 8.75
C VAL A 127 -2.09 9.35 9.06
N ASP A 128 -3.23 10.02 9.02
CA ASP A 128 -4.54 9.41 9.21
C ASP A 128 -5.00 8.66 7.96
N VAL A 129 -5.91 7.69 8.15
CA VAL A 129 -6.48 6.90 7.05
C VAL A 129 -7.23 7.78 6.05
N GLU A 130 -7.85 8.85 6.49
CA GLU A 130 -8.53 9.82 5.63
C GLU A 130 -7.57 10.50 4.63
N ASP A 131 -6.33 10.76 5.04
CA ASP A 131 -5.30 11.28 4.13
C ASP A 131 -4.88 10.22 3.11
N ALA A 132 -4.76 8.95 3.52
CA ALA A 132 -4.51 7.86 2.60
C ALA A 132 -5.62 7.72 1.54
N ILE A 133 -6.89 7.82 1.97
CA ILE A 133 -8.05 7.81 1.06
C ILE A 133 -7.99 8.99 0.10
N ARG A 134 -7.76 10.22 0.60
CA ARG A 134 -7.67 11.43 -0.23
C ARG A 134 -6.53 11.40 -1.23
N MET A 135 -5.45 10.69 -0.92
CA MET A 135 -4.32 10.48 -1.81
C MET A 135 -4.52 9.31 -2.77
N ASN A 136 -5.63 8.59 -2.63
CA ASN A 136 -5.89 7.34 -3.35
C ASN A 136 -4.72 6.36 -3.22
N ALA A 137 -4.19 6.24 -2.00
CA ALA A 137 -3.11 5.31 -1.70
C ALA A 137 -3.61 3.86 -1.75
N ASP A 138 -2.83 2.98 -2.35
CA ASP A 138 -3.17 1.57 -2.47
C ASP A 138 -2.83 0.77 -1.21
N CYS A 139 -1.96 1.29 -0.36
CA CYS A 139 -1.69 0.72 0.96
C CYS A 139 -1.09 1.73 1.94
N MET A 140 -1.20 1.42 3.23
CA MET A 140 -0.63 2.19 4.33
C MET A 140 0.55 1.43 4.94
N ALA A 141 1.77 1.84 4.62
CA ALA A 141 2.99 1.18 5.11
C ALA A 141 3.34 1.61 6.54
N VAL A 142 3.47 0.63 7.41
CA VAL A 142 3.81 0.80 8.84
C VAL A 142 5.17 0.16 9.12
N GLN A 143 6.02 0.86 9.87
CA GLN A 143 7.26 0.31 10.40
C GLN A 143 7.02 -0.32 11.77
N THR A 144 7.59 -1.50 12.01
CA THR A 144 7.62 -2.15 13.32
C THR A 144 9.05 -2.50 13.71
N PHE A 145 9.33 -2.45 15.02
CA PHE A 145 10.66 -2.68 15.57
C PHE A 145 10.58 -3.77 16.64
N ILE A 146 10.94 -4.99 16.27
CA ILE A 146 10.87 -6.13 17.18
C ILE A 146 12.18 -6.25 17.96
N GLY A 147 12.09 -6.33 19.28
CA GLY A 147 13.24 -6.38 20.19
C GLY A 147 13.83 -5.02 20.55
N ALA A 148 13.27 -3.91 20.06
CA ALA A 148 13.70 -2.55 20.42
C ALA A 148 12.82 -1.94 21.53
N ASP A 149 13.25 -0.84 22.12
CA ASP A 149 12.49 -0.15 23.18
C ASP A 149 11.10 0.32 22.68
N GLY A 150 11.01 0.75 21.42
CA GLY A 150 9.76 1.14 20.77
C GLY A 150 8.89 -0.01 20.26
N GLN A 151 9.16 -1.28 20.62
CA GLN A 151 8.41 -2.42 20.13
C GLN A 151 6.90 -2.28 20.39
N LEU A 152 6.51 -1.99 21.63
CA LEU A 152 5.10 -1.92 22.01
C LEU A 152 4.37 -0.84 21.23
N SER A 153 4.92 0.35 21.12
CA SER A 153 4.32 1.47 20.37
C SER A 153 4.21 1.15 18.88
N SER A 154 5.21 0.49 18.31
CA SER A 154 5.20 0.11 16.89
C SER A 154 4.14 -0.95 16.58
N ILE A 155 3.92 -1.91 17.48
CA ILE A 155 2.85 -2.91 17.36
C ILE A 155 1.47 -2.25 17.54
N ASP A 156 1.31 -1.31 18.47
CA ASP A 156 0.06 -0.55 18.63
C ASP A 156 -0.27 0.24 17.35
N ASN A 157 0.72 0.95 16.79
CA ASN A 157 0.58 1.65 15.53
C ASN A 157 0.11 0.71 14.40
N LEU A 158 0.72 -0.46 14.29
CA LEU A 158 0.35 -1.47 13.30
C LEU A 158 -1.10 -1.93 13.51
N SER A 159 -1.47 -2.27 14.74
CA SER A 159 -2.83 -2.73 15.07
C SER A 159 -3.88 -1.67 14.72
N ARG A 160 -3.63 -0.42 15.08
CA ARG A 160 -4.52 0.71 14.76
C ARG A 160 -4.63 0.93 13.26
N CYS A 161 -3.52 0.83 12.52
CA CYS A 161 -3.49 0.97 11.08
C CYS A 161 -4.26 -0.16 10.38
N ILE A 162 -4.08 -1.42 10.82
CA ILE A 162 -4.84 -2.57 10.31
C ILE A 162 -6.34 -2.37 10.54
N ASN A 163 -6.75 -1.96 11.73
CA ASN A 163 -8.16 -1.73 12.05
C ASN A 163 -8.79 -0.64 11.16
N ALA A 164 -8.04 0.44 10.91
CA ALA A 164 -8.46 1.49 9.98
C ALA A 164 -8.51 0.98 8.54
N GLY A 165 -7.46 0.26 8.11
CA GLY A 165 -7.36 -0.34 6.78
C GLY A 165 -8.50 -1.33 6.49
N MET A 166 -8.87 -2.18 7.44
CA MET A 166 -10.01 -3.09 7.31
C MET A 166 -11.34 -2.35 7.14
N ARG A 167 -11.50 -1.21 7.82
CA ARG A 167 -12.73 -0.40 7.70
C ARG A 167 -12.91 0.20 6.31
N TYR A 168 -11.82 0.52 5.64
CA TYR A 168 -11.81 1.22 4.35
C TYR A 168 -11.23 0.39 3.21
N SER A 169 -11.00 -0.91 3.43
CA SER A 169 -10.46 -1.85 2.44
C SER A 169 -9.05 -1.50 1.93
N ILE A 170 -8.23 -0.85 2.75
CA ILE A 170 -6.86 -0.47 2.40
C ILE A 170 -5.88 -1.45 3.08
N PRO A 171 -5.05 -2.20 2.32
CA PRO A 171 -4.07 -3.11 2.90
C PRO A 171 -2.97 -2.37 3.67
N THR A 172 -2.43 -3.06 4.69
CA THR A 172 -1.35 -2.52 5.53
C THR A 172 -0.11 -3.41 5.39
N PRO A 173 0.83 -3.10 4.49
CA PRO A 173 2.12 -3.74 4.45
C PRO A 173 2.95 -3.33 5.67
N VAL A 174 3.69 -4.29 6.21
CA VAL A 174 4.56 -4.10 7.36
C VAL A 174 6.00 -4.11 6.91
N SER A 175 6.69 -3.00 7.12
CA SER A 175 8.14 -2.97 7.11
C SER A 175 8.61 -3.26 8.54
N TYR A 176 9.34 -4.34 8.75
CA TYR A 176 9.78 -4.63 10.12
C TYR A 176 11.29 -4.80 10.21
N THR A 177 11.83 -4.31 11.31
CA THR A 177 13.22 -4.53 11.72
C THR A 177 13.19 -5.34 13.00
N HIS A 178 13.96 -6.43 13.07
CA HIS A 178 14.22 -7.11 14.33
C HIS A 178 15.70 -6.89 14.70
N LEU A 179 15.94 -6.51 15.94
CA LEU A 179 17.27 -6.56 16.50
C LEU A 179 17.59 -8.05 16.66
N ARG A 180 18.59 -8.56 15.93
CA ARG A 180 19.17 -9.83 16.29
C ARG A 180 19.65 -9.69 17.74
N ALA A 181 19.21 -10.60 18.60
CA ALA A 181 19.89 -10.77 19.87
C ALA A 181 21.37 -10.92 19.53
N HIS A 182 22.16 -9.93 19.86
CA HIS A 182 23.60 -10.08 19.79
C HIS A 182 23.90 -11.27 20.67
N GLU A 183 24.51 -12.27 20.05
CA GLU A 183 25.07 -13.41 20.74
C GLU A 183 25.90 -12.84 21.90
N ALA A 184 25.42 -13.09 23.11
CA ALA A 184 26.15 -12.79 24.32
C ALA A 184 27.30 -13.79 24.49
#